data_d0d0a3648a08417d91c998228ca9265e
#
_entry.id   d0d0a3648a08417d91c998228ca9265e
#
_cell.length_a   1.000
_cell.length_b   1.000
_cell.length_c   1.000
_cell.angle_alpha   90.00
_cell.angle_beta   90.00
_cell.angle_gamma   90.00
#
_symmetry.space_group_name_H-M   'P 1'
#
loop_
_entity.id
_entity.type
_entity.pdbx_description
1 polymer ?
#
loop_
_entity_poly.entity_id
_entity_poly.type
_entity_poly.pdbx_seq_one_letter_code
_entity_poly.pdbx_strand_id
1 'polypeptide(L)'
;STLSSSSAASDVYKRQVEHRIEYVTEKRGVRFYNDSKGTNPDAAIQGIRAMNRPTLLIGGGYDKQSTYDEWIDAFDGKVKKLVLIGQTAEKIEVCAHKHGFMDTVRCETFEEAIRYCYDHAVSGDAVLLSPACASWGMFPNYEERGRIFKEIVRGLEE
;
A
#
# COMPACT_ATOMS: atom_id res chain seq x y z
N SER A 1 17.69 -8.35 -28.14
CA SER A 1 16.94 -7.52 -29.07
C SER A 1 15.81 -6.80 -28.35
N THR A 2 15.35 -5.71 -28.92
CA THR A 2 14.23 -4.95 -28.36
C THR A 2 12.94 -5.75 -28.33
N LEU A 3 12.72 -6.61 -29.32
CA LEU A 3 11.54 -7.46 -29.35
C LEU A 3 11.54 -8.49 -28.22
N SER A 4 12.69 -9.10 -27.96
CA SER A 4 12.87 -10.04 -26.87
C SER A 4 12.63 -9.36 -25.52
N SER A 5 13.16 -8.14 -25.35
CA SER A 5 12.97 -7.36 -24.14
C SER A 5 11.52 -6.99 -23.91
N SER A 6 10.79 -6.61 -24.96
CA SER A 6 9.36 -6.31 -24.89
C SER A 6 8.54 -7.54 -24.53
N SER A 7 8.88 -8.70 -25.08
CA SER A 7 8.21 -9.96 -24.76
C SER A 7 8.43 -10.33 -23.30
N ALA A 8 9.64 -10.16 -22.78
CA ALA A 8 9.94 -10.45 -21.38
C ALA A 8 9.14 -9.55 -20.44
N ALA A 9 9.05 -8.27 -20.74
CA ALA A 9 8.24 -7.32 -19.94
C ALA A 9 6.76 -7.70 -19.95
N SER A 10 6.23 -8.07 -21.13
CA SER A 10 4.84 -8.50 -21.28
C SER A 10 4.56 -9.76 -20.47
N ASP A 11 5.49 -10.72 -20.46
CA ASP A 11 5.34 -11.96 -19.69
C ASP A 11 5.37 -11.69 -18.18
N VAL A 12 6.19 -10.76 -17.72
CA VAL A 12 6.21 -10.37 -16.30
C VAL A 12 4.86 -9.80 -15.89
N TYR A 13 4.29 -8.90 -16.68
CA TYR A 13 2.96 -8.35 -16.40
C TYR A 13 1.88 -9.42 -16.38
N LYS A 14 1.91 -10.35 -17.31
CA LYS A 14 0.93 -11.44 -17.39
C LYS A 14 1.00 -12.38 -16.17
N ARG A 15 2.15 -12.44 -15.50
CA ARG A 15 2.35 -13.29 -14.32
C ARG A 15 1.97 -12.61 -13.02
N GLN A 16 1.69 -11.30 -13.05
CA GLN A 16 1.24 -10.61 -11.85
C GLN A 16 -0.11 -11.13 -11.42
N VAL A 17 -0.22 -11.41 -10.12
CA VAL A 17 -1.49 -11.80 -9.53
C VAL A 17 -2.22 -10.52 -9.13
N GLU A 18 -3.44 -10.37 -9.60
CA GLU A 18 -4.24 -9.19 -9.26
C GLU A 18 -4.37 -9.04 -7.75
N HIS A 19 -4.25 -7.82 -7.26
CA HIS A 19 -4.33 -7.42 -5.85
C HIS A 19 -3.19 -7.92 -4.96
N ARG A 20 -2.18 -8.59 -5.53
CA ARG A 20 -1.03 -9.06 -4.77
C ARG A 20 0.25 -8.38 -5.26
N ILE A 21 0.67 -7.33 -4.55
CA ILE A 21 1.85 -6.52 -4.89
C ILE A 21 1.83 -6.17 -6.39
N GLU A 22 0.65 -5.82 -6.87
CA GLU A 22 0.38 -5.57 -8.28
C GLU A 22 0.84 -4.17 -8.65
N TYR A 23 1.74 -4.06 -9.64
CA TYR A 23 2.09 -2.76 -10.19
C TYR A 23 0.90 -2.18 -10.94
N VAL A 24 0.51 -0.95 -10.62
CA VAL A 24 -0.65 -0.30 -11.22
C VAL A 24 -0.24 0.71 -12.29
N THR A 25 0.54 1.71 -11.91
CA THR A 25 0.97 2.78 -12.81
C THR A 25 2.08 3.59 -12.17
N GLU A 26 2.68 4.47 -12.96
CA GLU A 26 3.64 5.46 -12.48
C GLU A 26 3.15 6.84 -12.88
N LYS A 27 3.15 7.77 -11.93
CA LYS A 27 2.77 9.17 -12.16
C LYS A 27 3.75 10.09 -11.43
N ARG A 28 4.30 11.08 -12.12
CA ARG A 28 5.34 11.99 -11.59
C ARG A 28 6.54 11.25 -11.01
N GLY A 29 6.89 10.09 -11.60
CA GLY A 29 7.98 9.27 -11.10
C GLY A 29 7.65 8.49 -9.83
N VAL A 30 6.40 8.48 -9.41
CA VAL A 30 5.89 7.73 -8.25
C VAL A 30 5.20 6.47 -8.75
N ARG A 31 5.64 5.31 -8.27
CA ARG A 31 5.05 4.02 -8.65
C ARG A 31 4.00 3.60 -7.64
N PHE A 32 2.85 3.15 -8.15
CA PHE A 32 1.73 2.71 -7.32
C PHE A 32 1.58 1.20 -7.39
N TYR A 33 1.45 0.57 -6.22
CA TYR A 33 1.31 -0.89 -6.09
C TYR A 33 0.08 -1.23 -5.28
N ASN A 34 -0.68 -2.21 -5.78
CA ASN A 34 -1.89 -2.70 -5.17
C ASN A 34 -1.62 -4.05 -4.50
N ASP A 35 -1.59 -4.05 -3.17
CA ASP A 35 -1.51 -5.27 -2.37
C ASP A 35 -2.72 -5.36 -1.46
N SER A 36 -3.91 -5.14 -2.02
CA SER A 36 -5.16 -5.22 -1.27
C SER A 36 -5.38 -6.61 -0.66
N LYS A 37 -4.75 -7.64 -1.22
CA LYS A 37 -4.78 -9.01 -0.69
C LYS A 37 -3.99 -9.14 0.62
N GLY A 38 -3.20 -8.13 0.99
CA GLY A 38 -2.51 -8.06 2.28
C GLY A 38 -3.49 -7.76 3.40
N THR A 39 -4.38 -8.72 3.71
CA THR A 39 -5.49 -8.56 4.65
C THR A 39 -5.13 -8.86 6.10
N ASN A 40 -3.88 -9.20 6.35
CA ASN A 40 -3.34 -9.46 7.69
C ASN A 40 -1.87 -9.02 7.73
N PRO A 41 -1.29 -8.86 8.93
CA PRO A 41 0.09 -8.37 9.05
C PRO A 41 1.13 -9.24 8.34
N ASP A 42 1.02 -10.57 8.42
CA ASP A 42 1.99 -11.46 7.79
C ASP A 42 2.03 -11.28 6.28
N ALA A 43 0.87 -11.19 5.65
CA ALA A 43 0.78 -10.95 4.21
C ALA A 43 1.32 -9.56 3.85
N ALA A 44 1.00 -8.55 4.66
CA ALA A 44 1.43 -7.17 4.41
C ALA A 44 2.95 -6.99 4.55
N ILE A 45 3.61 -7.78 5.39
CA ILE A 45 5.07 -7.78 5.50
C ILE A 45 5.70 -8.11 4.15
N GLN A 46 5.13 -9.05 3.41
CA GLN A 46 5.65 -9.41 2.09
C GLN A 46 5.56 -8.24 1.10
N GLY A 47 4.49 -7.45 1.20
CA GLY A 47 4.35 -6.24 0.39
C GLY A 47 5.47 -5.24 0.63
N ILE A 48 5.78 -4.98 1.90
CA ILE A 48 6.87 -4.06 2.26
C ILE A 48 8.22 -4.59 1.76
N ARG A 49 8.47 -5.87 1.96
CA ARG A 49 9.74 -6.49 1.55
C ARG A 49 9.96 -6.44 0.04
N ALA A 50 8.90 -6.42 -0.73
CA ALA A 50 8.98 -6.36 -2.18
C ALA A 50 9.35 -4.96 -2.69
N MET A 51 9.21 -3.93 -1.88
CA MET A 51 9.53 -2.56 -2.29
C MET A 51 11.03 -2.35 -2.31
N ASN A 52 11.52 -1.67 -3.34
CA ASN A 52 12.94 -1.34 -3.51
C ASN A 52 13.19 0.16 -3.61
N ARG A 53 12.26 0.96 -3.14
CA ARG A 53 12.36 2.43 -3.09
C ARG A 53 11.63 2.94 -1.86
N PRO A 54 11.87 4.20 -1.45
CA PRO A 54 11.14 4.78 -0.32
C PRO A 54 9.63 4.69 -0.57
N THR A 55 8.88 4.27 0.44
CA THR A 55 7.48 3.90 0.26
C THR A 55 6.57 4.66 1.21
N LEU A 56 5.48 5.22 0.67
CA LEU A 56 4.34 5.69 1.45
C LEU A 56 3.34 4.53 1.50
N LEU A 57 3.00 4.09 2.70
CA LEU A 57 2.22 2.88 2.92
C LEU A 57 0.83 3.23 3.42
N ILE A 58 -0.19 2.73 2.72
CA ILE A 58 -1.59 2.86 3.16
C ILE A 58 -1.96 1.59 3.90
N GLY A 59 -2.33 1.75 5.17
CA GLY A 59 -2.70 0.63 6.03
C GLY A 59 -3.95 0.91 6.83
N GLY A 60 -4.46 -0.13 7.49
CA GLY A 60 -5.64 -0.04 8.32
C GLY A 60 -6.90 -0.59 7.65
N GLY A 61 -7.95 -0.70 8.43
CA GLY A 61 -9.22 -1.23 7.98
C GLY A 61 -9.99 -1.87 9.13
N TYR A 62 -10.57 -3.04 8.87
CA TYR A 62 -11.36 -3.77 9.85
C TYR A 62 -10.44 -4.45 10.89
N ASP A 63 -10.84 -4.39 12.16
CA ASP A 63 -10.06 -4.94 13.26
C ASP A 63 -10.41 -6.42 13.51
N LYS A 64 -9.48 -7.32 13.13
CA LYS A 64 -9.57 -8.75 13.40
C LYS A 64 -8.83 -9.13 14.68
N GLN A 65 -8.54 -8.17 15.55
CA GLN A 65 -7.79 -8.36 16.79
C GLN A 65 -6.34 -8.82 16.52
N SER A 66 -5.78 -8.39 15.40
CA SER A 66 -4.37 -8.66 15.06
C SER A 66 -3.42 -7.82 15.89
N THR A 67 -2.16 -8.25 15.97
CA THR A 67 -1.06 -7.44 16.50
C THR A 67 -0.21 -6.95 15.34
N TYR A 68 0.34 -5.75 15.46
CA TYR A 68 1.02 -5.09 14.33
C TYR A 68 2.52 -4.91 14.56
N ASP A 69 3.05 -5.41 15.68
CA ASP A 69 4.44 -5.19 16.07
C ASP A 69 5.44 -5.67 15.02
N GLU A 70 5.28 -6.90 14.54
CA GLU A 70 6.17 -7.47 13.53
C GLU A 70 6.09 -6.72 12.20
N TRP A 71 4.88 -6.26 11.84
CA TRP A 71 4.67 -5.49 10.63
C TRP A 71 5.40 -4.14 10.70
N ILE A 72 5.27 -3.44 11.82
CA ILE A 72 5.99 -2.18 12.02
C ILE A 72 7.51 -2.41 11.98
N ASP A 73 7.99 -3.47 12.61
CA ASP A 73 9.42 -3.80 12.61
C ASP A 73 9.93 -4.09 11.20
N ALA A 74 9.07 -4.61 10.32
CA ALA A 74 9.43 -4.89 8.94
C ALA A 74 9.58 -3.64 8.07
N PHE A 75 9.22 -2.47 8.56
CA PHE A 75 9.37 -1.21 7.82
C PHE A 75 10.84 -0.92 7.48
N ASP A 76 11.75 -1.22 8.39
CA ASP A 76 13.20 -1.27 8.17
C ASP A 76 13.74 -0.10 7.31
N GLY A 77 13.31 1.11 7.62
CA GLY A 77 13.75 2.31 6.91
C GLY A 77 13.16 2.51 5.52
N LYS A 78 12.39 1.56 5.00
CA LYS A 78 11.77 1.69 3.67
C LYS A 78 10.50 2.55 3.68
N VAL A 79 9.72 2.46 4.75
CA VAL A 79 8.45 3.20 4.85
C VAL A 79 8.76 4.60 5.36
N LYS A 80 8.50 5.60 4.53
CA LYS A 80 8.72 6.99 4.89
C LYS A 80 7.48 7.65 5.50
N LYS A 81 6.30 7.10 5.26
CA LYS A 81 5.06 7.60 5.86
C LYS A 81 4.04 6.46 5.91
N LEU A 82 3.41 6.28 7.06
CA LEU A 82 2.31 5.34 7.25
C LEU A 82 1.01 6.12 7.28
N VAL A 83 0.17 5.90 6.27
CA VAL A 83 -1.11 6.59 6.09
C VAL A 83 -2.22 5.63 6.49
N LEU A 84 -2.94 5.95 7.53
CA LEU A 84 -3.86 5.03 8.20
C LEU A 84 -5.32 5.40 7.97
N ILE A 85 -6.13 4.39 7.72
CA ILE A 85 -7.57 4.51 7.54
C ILE A 85 -8.30 3.47 8.39
N GLY A 86 -9.59 3.67 8.56
CA GLY A 86 -10.49 2.67 9.13
C GLY A 86 -10.42 2.51 10.62
N GLN A 87 -11.05 1.45 11.09
CA GLN A 87 -11.25 1.16 12.50
C GLN A 87 -9.94 1.01 13.28
N THR A 88 -8.91 0.48 12.64
CA THR A 88 -7.63 0.17 13.28
C THR A 88 -6.64 1.32 13.28
N ALA A 89 -6.97 2.47 12.70
CA ALA A 89 -6.01 3.57 12.50
C ALA A 89 -5.32 3.98 13.81
N GLU A 90 -6.08 4.26 14.86
CA GLU A 90 -5.52 4.66 16.15
C GLU A 90 -4.66 3.55 16.76
N LYS A 91 -5.16 2.32 16.75
CA LYS A 91 -4.45 1.16 17.30
C LYS A 91 -3.09 0.96 16.62
N ILE A 92 -3.07 1.04 15.30
CA ILE A 92 -1.82 0.90 14.53
C ILE A 92 -0.87 2.07 14.82
N GLU A 93 -1.40 3.28 14.87
CA GLU A 93 -0.58 4.47 15.17
C GLU A 93 0.09 4.36 16.53
N VAL A 94 -0.64 3.94 17.55
CA VAL A 94 -0.09 3.73 18.90
C VAL A 94 1.02 2.69 18.85
N CYS A 95 0.81 1.59 18.13
CA CYS A 95 1.82 0.54 17.97
C CYS A 95 3.08 1.08 17.26
N ALA A 96 2.90 1.83 16.19
CA ALA A 96 4.01 2.42 15.45
C ALA A 96 4.83 3.34 16.32
N HIS A 97 4.18 4.20 17.11
CA HIS A 97 4.86 5.12 18.01
C HIS A 97 5.66 4.37 19.09
N LYS A 98 5.11 3.29 19.63
CA LYS A 98 5.82 2.43 20.60
C LYS A 98 7.12 1.86 20.03
N HIS A 99 7.12 1.57 18.73
CA HIS A 99 8.28 1.04 18.02
C HIS A 99 9.20 2.13 17.47
N GLY A 100 8.93 3.38 17.82
CA GLY A 100 9.77 4.51 17.41
C GLY A 100 9.48 5.05 16.02
N PHE A 101 8.45 4.51 15.34
CA PHE A 101 8.04 5.01 14.04
C PHE A 101 6.99 6.11 14.21
N MET A 102 7.41 7.36 13.97
CA MET A 102 6.59 8.54 14.26
C MET A 102 5.93 9.15 13.02
N ASP A 103 6.28 8.71 11.82
CA ASP A 103 5.80 9.29 10.57
C ASP A 103 4.45 8.70 10.18
N THR A 104 3.44 8.99 10.97
CA THR A 104 2.08 8.49 10.78
C THR A 104 1.12 9.64 10.52
N VAL A 105 0.07 9.35 9.75
CA VAL A 105 -1.07 10.26 9.56
C VAL A 105 -2.33 9.42 9.45
N ARG A 106 -3.43 9.95 9.97
CA ARG A 106 -4.75 9.31 9.87
C ARG A 106 -5.62 10.08 8.90
N CYS A 107 -6.26 9.37 7.98
CA CYS A 107 -7.19 9.94 7.01
C CYS A 107 -8.59 9.35 7.24
N GLU A 108 -9.62 10.13 6.94
CA GLU A 108 -11.00 9.70 7.16
C GLU A 108 -11.51 8.80 6.05
N THR A 109 -11.06 9.01 4.81
CA THR A 109 -11.50 8.23 3.67
C THR A 109 -10.33 7.61 2.92
N PHE A 110 -10.65 6.57 2.18
CA PHE A 110 -9.70 5.88 1.33
C PHE A 110 -9.13 6.81 0.25
N GLU A 111 -10.01 7.57 -0.40
CA GLU A 111 -9.58 8.53 -1.43
C GLU A 111 -8.63 9.58 -0.84
N GLU A 112 -8.96 10.11 0.33
CA GLU A 112 -8.11 11.08 1.02
C GLU A 112 -6.72 10.50 1.28
N ALA A 113 -6.65 9.25 1.71
CA ALA A 113 -5.37 8.57 1.97
C ALA A 113 -4.53 8.46 0.70
N ILE A 114 -5.15 8.07 -0.41
CA ILE A 114 -4.46 7.95 -1.70
C ILE A 114 -3.94 9.31 -2.17
N ARG A 115 -4.77 10.34 -2.08
CA ARG A 115 -4.38 11.69 -2.49
C ARG A 115 -3.29 12.26 -1.59
N TYR A 116 -3.36 11.99 -0.29
CA TYR A 116 -2.30 12.36 0.63
C TYR A 116 -0.96 11.78 0.20
N CYS A 117 -0.95 10.48 -0.10
CA CYS A 117 0.27 9.82 -0.55
C CYS A 117 0.82 10.47 -1.83
N TYR A 118 -0.06 10.73 -2.80
CA TYR A 118 0.36 11.34 -4.05
C TYR A 118 0.92 12.75 -3.85
N ASP A 119 0.27 13.55 -3.01
CA ASP A 119 0.68 14.92 -2.76
C ASP A 119 2.02 15.02 -2.01
N HIS A 120 2.34 14.02 -1.20
CA HIS A 120 3.55 14.02 -0.38
C HIS A 120 4.68 13.15 -0.93
N ALA A 121 4.41 12.35 -1.96
CA ALA A 121 5.44 11.54 -2.62
C ALA A 121 6.28 12.42 -3.54
N VAL A 122 7.53 12.04 -3.70
CA VAL A 122 8.43 12.67 -4.67
C VAL A 122 8.86 11.63 -5.70
N SER A 123 9.37 12.10 -6.85
CA SER A 123 9.87 11.20 -7.89
C SER A 123 10.88 10.21 -7.30
N GLY A 124 10.71 8.94 -7.61
CA GLY A 124 11.53 7.86 -7.04
C GLY A 124 10.86 7.12 -5.89
N ASP A 125 9.76 7.64 -5.36
CA ASP A 125 9.01 6.97 -4.29
C ASP A 125 8.04 5.92 -4.85
N ALA A 126 7.55 5.07 -3.95
CA ALA A 126 6.42 4.17 -4.22
C ALA A 126 5.27 4.49 -3.27
N VAL A 127 4.06 4.26 -3.73
CA VAL A 127 2.85 4.25 -2.90
C VAL A 127 2.34 2.81 -2.92
N LEU A 128 2.24 2.21 -1.74
CA LEU A 128 1.83 0.82 -1.58
C LEU A 128 0.55 0.75 -0.76
N LEU A 129 -0.49 0.17 -1.36
CA LEU A 129 -1.67 -0.26 -0.62
C LEU A 129 -1.41 -1.66 -0.12
N SER A 130 -1.08 -1.82 1.16
CA SER A 130 -0.91 -3.13 1.80
C SER A 130 -1.44 -3.01 3.22
N PRO A 131 -2.76 -3.19 3.39
CA PRO A 131 -3.45 -2.67 4.57
C PRO A 131 -3.21 -3.38 5.88
N ALA A 132 -2.71 -4.62 5.85
CA ALA A 132 -2.56 -5.47 7.03
C ALA A 132 -3.89 -5.76 7.74
N CYS A 133 -5.01 -5.34 7.17
CA CYS A 133 -6.35 -5.45 7.72
C CYS A 133 -7.34 -5.91 6.66
N ALA A 134 -8.41 -6.57 7.11
CA ALA A 134 -9.51 -6.92 6.21
C ALA A 134 -10.22 -5.66 5.72
N SER A 135 -10.91 -5.79 4.59
CA SER A 135 -11.63 -4.69 3.95
C SER A 135 -13.02 -4.44 4.53
N TRP A 136 -13.52 -5.36 5.35
CA TRP A 136 -14.90 -5.33 5.85
C TRP A 136 -15.22 -4.01 6.57
N GLY A 137 -16.46 -3.57 6.45
CA GLY A 137 -16.90 -2.30 7.02
C GLY A 137 -16.67 -1.10 6.11
N MET A 138 -15.65 -1.14 5.26
CA MET A 138 -15.38 -0.07 4.27
C MET A 138 -15.65 -0.53 2.84
N PHE A 139 -15.43 -1.82 2.57
CA PHE A 139 -15.59 -2.43 1.25
C PHE A 139 -16.22 -3.81 1.41
N PRO A 140 -16.93 -4.33 0.39
CA PRO A 140 -17.51 -5.67 0.48
C PRO A 140 -16.45 -6.78 0.54
N ASN A 141 -15.29 -6.59 -0.09
CA ASN A 141 -14.20 -7.56 -0.12
C ASN A 141 -12.90 -6.86 -0.51
N TYR A 142 -11.77 -7.59 -0.41
CA TYR A 142 -10.47 -7.00 -0.73
C TYR A 142 -10.31 -6.71 -2.23
N GLU A 143 -10.96 -7.48 -3.08
CA GLU A 143 -10.91 -7.26 -4.53
C GLU A 143 -11.53 -5.91 -4.89
N GLU A 144 -12.64 -5.56 -4.28
CA GLU A 144 -13.29 -4.27 -4.50
C GLU A 144 -12.42 -3.12 -3.99
N ARG A 145 -11.79 -3.28 -2.83
CA ARG A 145 -10.84 -2.29 -2.30
C ARG A 145 -9.70 -2.07 -3.30
N GLY A 146 -9.13 -3.15 -3.83
CA GLY A 146 -8.04 -3.05 -4.81
C GLY A 146 -8.50 -2.44 -6.11
N ARG A 147 -9.70 -2.77 -6.59
CA ARG A 147 -10.27 -2.19 -7.81
C ARG A 147 -10.44 -0.69 -7.67
N ILE A 148 -10.99 -0.24 -6.55
CA ILE A 148 -11.21 1.18 -6.28
C ILE A 148 -9.87 1.91 -6.19
N PHE A 149 -8.87 1.31 -5.53
CA PHE A 149 -7.52 1.86 -5.48
C PHE A 149 -6.97 2.12 -6.88
N LYS A 150 -7.04 1.12 -7.75
CA LYS A 150 -6.53 1.25 -9.13
C LYS A 150 -7.28 2.33 -9.90
N GLU A 151 -8.60 2.39 -9.73
CA GLU A 151 -9.43 3.40 -10.39
C GLU A 151 -9.03 4.82 -9.98
N ILE A 152 -8.91 5.07 -8.68
CA ILE A 152 -8.53 6.38 -8.16
C ILE A 152 -7.13 6.75 -8.63
N VAL A 153 -6.18 5.83 -8.51
CA VAL A 153 -4.79 6.05 -8.88
C VAL A 153 -4.66 6.42 -10.36
N ARG A 154 -5.34 5.66 -11.23
CA ARG A 154 -5.29 5.93 -12.66
C ARG A 154 -5.91 7.27 -13.05
N GLY A 155 -6.84 7.76 -12.23
CA GLY A 155 -7.48 9.05 -12.44
C GLY A 155 -6.74 10.25 -11.86
N LEU A 156 -5.62 10.04 -11.17
CA LEU A 156 -4.86 11.16 -10.60
C LEU A 156 -4.20 11.98 -11.71
N GLU A 157 -4.25 13.28 -11.55
CA GLU A 157 -3.65 14.20 -12.53
C GLU A 157 -2.16 14.38 -12.28
N GLU A 158 -1.41 14.37 -13.36
CA GLU A 158 0.01 14.69 -13.33
C GLU A 158 0.21 16.19 -13.51
#